data_16ca848f2fc25389ff8d78e0b4f7b667
#
_entry.id   16ca848f2fc25389ff8d78e0b4f7b667
#
_cell.length_a   1.000
_cell.length_b   1.000
_cell.length_c   1.000
_cell.angle_alpha   90.00
_cell.angle_beta   90.00
_cell.angle_gamma   90.00
#
_symmetry.space_group_name_H-M   'P 1'
#
loop_
_entity.id
_entity.type
_entity.pdbx_description
1 polymer ?
#
loop_
_entity_poly.entity_id
_entity_poly.type
_entity_poly.pdbx_seq_one_letter_code
_entity_poly.pdbx_strand_id
1 'polypeptide(L)'
;FSEGGMSAALIQRKNITSKHMNAALQSSIILGFIVFIAFFFSAKYISLFFGQPQLELLIKIVGINVVLRSLSSVSIGLLQKHFRFKQTASFTIIASISASIFGIILAYNGWGVWSLVASVLLNSVLSTISFLYLVPVRLSFNLYIKEWKELFSFGSGMILLQLTNFFSNNGLYLILGSIFPPSLLGVFERSYTIKTLPSNYLGDVIDRVMFPGMSEIQDENERLFSLYQYSLGLVNSILMPITVVLIFFTHEVVLILLGDNWLEAVIPIQIMFLVIPFSSS
;
A
#
# COMPACT_ATOMS: atom_id res chain seq x y z
N PHE A 1 -8.15 3.34 1.87
CA PHE A 1 -9.46 3.18 2.52
C PHE A 1 -10.62 3.52 1.59
N SER A 2 -10.59 4.64 0.88
CA SER A 2 -11.66 5.04 -0.05
C SER A 2 -11.81 4.11 -1.26
N GLU A 3 -10.74 3.44 -1.68
CA GLU A 3 -10.75 2.54 -2.85
C GLU A 3 -11.21 1.11 -2.52
N GLY A 4 -10.79 0.57 -1.37
CA GLY A 4 -10.83 -0.86 -1.10
C GLY A 4 -12.22 -1.45 -0.88
N GLY A 5 -13.08 -0.76 -0.16
CA GLY A 5 -14.38 -1.31 0.21
C GLY A 5 -15.36 -1.41 -0.95
N MET A 6 -15.49 -0.35 -1.72
CA MET A 6 -16.48 -0.28 -2.81
C MET A 6 -16.03 -0.98 -4.09
N SER A 7 -14.72 -0.89 -4.42
CA SER A 7 -14.13 -1.65 -5.53
C SER A 7 -14.22 -3.15 -5.30
N ALA A 8 -13.88 -3.61 -4.09
CA ALA A 8 -13.98 -5.03 -3.73
C ALA A 8 -15.42 -5.53 -3.79
N ALA A 9 -16.39 -4.74 -3.32
CA ALA A 9 -17.81 -5.06 -3.43
C ALA A 9 -18.28 -5.21 -4.89
N LEU A 10 -17.76 -4.37 -5.79
CA LEU A 10 -18.04 -4.50 -7.24
C LEU A 10 -17.40 -5.75 -7.84
N ILE A 11 -16.13 -6.06 -7.47
CA ILE A 11 -15.42 -7.24 -8.01
C ILE A 11 -16.16 -8.52 -7.66
N GLN A 12 -16.60 -8.67 -6.41
CA GLN A 12 -17.28 -9.86 -5.91
C GLN A 12 -18.66 -10.10 -6.57
N ARG A 13 -19.33 -9.05 -7.00
CA ARG A 13 -20.70 -9.16 -7.53
C ARG A 13 -20.69 -9.78 -8.92
N LYS A 14 -21.52 -10.82 -9.15
CA LYS A 14 -21.62 -11.49 -10.46
C LYS A 14 -22.20 -10.57 -11.54
N ASN A 15 -23.28 -9.85 -11.24
CA ASN A 15 -23.97 -8.97 -12.17
C ASN A 15 -23.82 -7.51 -11.75
N ILE A 16 -23.06 -6.72 -12.54
CA ILE A 16 -22.88 -5.29 -12.34
C ILE A 16 -23.76 -4.54 -13.34
N THR A 17 -24.57 -3.62 -12.84
CA THR A 17 -25.30 -2.67 -13.67
C THR A 17 -24.64 -1.28 -13.59
N SER A 18 -24.99 -0.40 -14.54
CA SER A 18 -24.54 1.00 -14.50
C SER A 18 -24.95 1.72 -13.20
N LYS A 19 -26.07 1.32 -12.59
CA LYS A 19 -26.52 1.84 -11.30
C LYS A 19 -25.55 1.46 -10.16
N HIS A 20 -25.07 0.21 -10.12
CA HIS A 20 -24.08 -0.22 -9.15
C HIS A 20 -22.73 0.49 -9.31
N MET A 21 -22.28 0.70 -10.57
CA MET A 21 -21.04 1.46 -10.83
C MET A 21 -21.17 2.91 -10.34
N ASN A 22 -22.30 3.56 -10.62
CA ASN A 22 -22.54 4.92 -10.14
C ASN A 22 -22.66 4.99 -8.63
N ALA A 23 -23.38 4.06 -7.98
CA ALA A 23 -23.49 3.98 -6.53
C ALA A 23 -22.11 3.80 -5.87
N ALA A 24 -21.26 2.91 -6.40
CA ALA A 24 -19.91 2.70 -5.92
C ALA A 24 -19.02 3.94 -6.09
N LEU A 25 -19.11 4.61 -7.26
CA LEU A 25 -18.32 5.83 -7.50
C LEU A 25 -18.75 6.97 -6.55
N GLN A 26 -20.05 7.19 -6.40
CA GLN A 26 -20.60 8.19 -5.47
C GLN A 26 -20.13 7.91 -4.03
N SER A 27 -20.25 6.65 -3.59
CA SER A 27 -19.81 6.24 -2.25
C SER A 27 -18.33 6.46 -2.04
N SER A 28 -17.49 6.07 -3.03
CA SER A 28 -16.04 6.27 -2.95
C SER A 28 -15.66 7.74 -2.89
N ILE A 29 -16.30 8.59 -3.67
CA ILE A 29 -16.07 10.04 -3.67
C ILE A 29 -16.49 10.64 -2.33
N ILE A 30 -17.68 10.30 -1.83
CA ILE A 30 -18.18 10.80 -0.53
C ILE A 30 -17.23 10.38 0.59
N LEU A 31 -16.84 9.10 0.65
CA LEU A 31 -15.87 8.61 1.63
C LEU A 31 -14.51 9.29 1.47
N GLY A 32 -14.03 9.47 0.24
CA GLY A 32 -12.78 10.18 -0.04
C GLY A 32 -12.79 11.61 0.48
N PHE A 33 -13.90 12.34 0.28
CA PHE A 33 -14.07 13.68 0.82
C PHE A 33 -14.19 13.69 2.35
N ILE A 34 -14.91 12.76 2.96
CA ILE A 34 -15.02 12.64 4.41
C ILE A 34 -13.62 12.42 5.02
N VAL A 35 -12.84 11.51 4.46
CA VAL A 35 -11.48 11.22 4.92
C VAL A 35 -10.58 12.43 4.70
N PHE A 36 -10.65 13.09 3.56
CA PHE A 36 -9.90 14.32 3.29
C PHE A 36 -10.21 15.43 4.31
N ILE A 37 -11.50 15.66 4.58
CA ILE A 37 -11.95 16.65 5.57
C ILE A 37 -11.44 16.28 6.96
N ALA A 38 -11.52 15.00 7.35
CA ALA A 38 -10.98 14.52 8.61
C ALA A 38 -9.47 14.80 8.72
N PHE A 39 -8.68 14.48 7.70
CA PHE A 39 -7.25 14.80 7.66
C PHE A 39 -6.99 16.32 7.68
N PHE A 40 -7.76 17.09 6.94
CA PHE A 40 -7.59 18.55 6.87
C PHE A 40 -7.75 19.20 8.24
N PHE A 41 -8.78 18.82 8.99
CA PHE A 41 -9.03 19.37 10.34
C PHE A 41 -8.12 18.75 11.41
N SER A 42 -7.74 17.49 11.29
CA SER A 42 -6.83 16.84 12.23
C SER A 42 -5.35 17.17 11.98
N ALA A 43 -4.99 17.74 10.83
CA ALA A 43 -3.60 18.03 10.45
C ALA A 43 -2.84 18.84 11.51
N LYS A 44 -3.48 19.84 12.08
CA LYS A 44 -2.91 20.67 13.16
C LYS A 44 -2.62 19.84 14.43
N TYR A 45 -3.56 19.01 14.83
CA TYR A 45 -3.39 18.17 16.03
C TYR A 45 -2.32 17.09 15.81
N ILE A 46 -2.28 16.51 14.61
CA ILE A 46 -1.24 15.55 14.25
C ILE A 46 0.15 16.21 14.24
N SER A 47 0.28 17.42 13.68
CA SER A 47 1.55 18.13 13.65
C SER A 47 2.05 18.48 15.06
N LEU A 48 1.15 18.84 15.98
CA LEU A 48 1.47 19.08 17.38
C LEU A 48 1.88 17.79 18.10
N PHE A 49 1.19 16.68 17.84
CA PHE A 49 1.51 15.38 18.44
C PHE A 49 2.93 14.90 18.09
N PHE A 50 3.34 15.10 16.84
CA PHE A 50 4.71 14.76 16.38
C PHE A 50 5.75 15.87 16.61
N GLY A 51 5.36 17.03 17.15
CA GLY A 51 6.26 18.15 17.36
C GLY A 51 6.85 18.74 16.07
N GLN A 52 6.19 18.56 14.93
CA GLN A 52 6.67 18.96 13.60
C GLN A 52 5.67 19.89 12.89
N PRO A 53 5.82 21.22 12.99
CA PRO A 53 4.86 22.17 12.38
C PRO A 53 4.70 22.03 10.86
N GLN A 54 5.74 21.58 10.16
CA GLN A 54 5.70 21.38 8.70
C GLN A 54 4.71 20.29 8.28
N LEU A 55 4.41 19.32 9.17
CA LEU A 55 3.46 18.23 8.88
C LEU A 55 2.04 18.75 8.63
N GLU A 56 1.63 19.85 9.23
CA GLU A 56 0.29 20.38 9.04
C GLU A 56 -0.01 20.65 7.56
N LEU A 57 0.86 21.37 6.88
CA LEU A 57 0.68 21.69 5.46
C LEU A 57 0.86 20.46 4.57
N LEU A 58 1.83 19.59 4.89
CA LEU A 58 2.07 18.34 4.17
C LEU A 58 0.84 17.43 4.21
N ILE A 59 0.23 17.25 5.38
CA ILE A 59 -0.97 16.39 5.56
C ILE A 59 -2.15 16.96 4.75
N LYS A 60 -2.37 18.29 4.80
CA LYS A 60 -3.45 18.92 4.03
C LYS A 60 -3.30 18.71 2.53
N ILE A 61 -2.10 18.84 2.01
CA ILE A 61 -1.82 18.72 0.57
C ILE A 61 -1.82 17.24 0.13
N VAL A 62 -1.15 16.36 0.87
CA VAL A 62 -1.15 14.91 0.57
C VAL A 62 -2.56 14.32 0.71
N GLY A 63 -3.39 14.87 1.60
CA GLY A 63 -4.78 14.48 1.74
C GLY A 63 -5.59 14.56 0.43
N ILE A 64 -5.24 15.47 -0.49
CA ILE A 64 -5.87 15.58 -1.83
C ILE A 64 -5.74 14.25 -2.60
N ASN A 65 -4.68 13.50 -2.37
CA ASN A 65 -4.46 12.19 -2.99
C ASN A 65 -5.63 11.21 -2.73
N VAL A 66 -6.23 11.27 -1.54
CA VAL A 66 -7.38 10.42 -1.18
C VAL A 66 -8.57 10.70 -2.09
N VAL A 67 -8.82 11.97 -2.40
CA VAL A 67 -9.89 12.37 -3.30
C VAL A 67 -9.59 11.96 -4.75
N LEU A 68 -8.36 12.15 -5.22
CA LEU A 68 -7.95 11.75 -6.57
C LEU A 68 -8.13 10.24 -6.77
N ARG A 69 -7.68 9.44 -5.81
CA ARG A 69 -7.80 7.98 -5.87
C ARG A 69 -9.25 7.51 -5.79
N SER A 70 -10.11 8.19 -5.03
CA SER A 70 -11.53 7.85 -4.96
C SER A 70 -12.25 7.98 -6.30
N LEU A 71 -11.83 8.90 -7.16
CA LEU A 71 -12.37 9.08 -8.52
C LEU A 71 -12.06 7.89 -9.43
N SER A 72 -10.92 7.25 -9.27
CA SER A 72 -10.48 6.11 -10.10
C SER A 72 -10.82 4.73 -9.51
N SER A 73 -11.36 4.68 -8.31
CA SER A 73 -11.61 3.43 -7.57
C SER A 73 -12.45 2.41 -8.34
N VAL A 74 -13.55 2.86 -8.97
CA VAL A 74 -14.44 2.01 -9.75
C VAL A 74 -13.77 1.55 -11.04
N SER A 75 -13.02 2.41 -11.71
CA SER A 75 -12.29 2.06 -12.94
C SER A 75 -11.24 0.98 -12.65
N ILE A 76 -10.51 1.10 -11.53
CA ILE A 76 -9.54 0.08 -11.07
C ILE A 76 -10.27 -1.24 -10.77
N GLY A 77 -11.37 -1.22 -10.02
CA GLY A 77 -12.16 -2.40 -9.72
C GLY A 77 -12.67 -3.13 -10.97
N LEU A 78 -13.12 -2.38 -11.97
CA LEU A 78 -13.58 -2.96 -13.25
C LEU A 78 -12.44 -3.54 -14.08
N LEU A 79 -11.26 -2.90 -14.09
CA LEU A 79 -10.07 -3.43 -14.75
C LEU A 79 -9.63 -4.75 -14.11
N GLN A 80 -9.62 -4.84 -12.79
CA GLN A 80 -9.30 -6.06 -12.04
C GLN A 80 -10.32 -7.16 -12.31
N LYS A 81 -11.61 -6.84 -12.27
CA LYS A 81 -12.69 -7.79 -12.56
C LYS A 81 -12.60 -8.38 -13.96
N HIS A 82 -12.20 -7.59 -14.95
CA HIS A 82 -12.04 -8.05 -16.34
C HIS A 82 -10.63 -8.58 -16.65
N PHE A 83 -9.82 -8.85 -15.64
CA PHE A 83 -8.44 -9.39 -15.77
C PHE A 83 -7.53 -8.55 -16.69
N ARG A 84 -7.80 -7.23 -16.80
CA ARG A 84 -6.98 -6.31 -17.63
C ARG A 84 -5.70 -5.87 -16.90
N PHE A 85 -5.04 -6.81 -16.21
CA PHE A 85 -3.86 -6.55 -15.38
C PHE A 85 -2.68 -5.94 -16.15
N LYS A 86 -2.46 -6.39 -17.41
CA LYS A 86 -1.38 -5.84 -18.23
C LYS A 86 -1.53 -4.33 -18.46
N GLN A 87 -2.74 -3.89 -18.75
CA GLN A 87 -3.00 -2.46 -18.97
C GLN A 87 -2.86 -1.66 -17.67
N THR A 88 -3.45 -2.17 -16.58
CA THR A 88 -3.30 -1.55 -15.26
C THR A 88 -1.83 -1.40 -14.87
N ALA A 89 -1.04 -2.48 -14.99
CA ALA A 89 0.39 -2.46 -14.67
C ALA A 89 1.16 -1.48 -15.55
N SER A 90 0.94 -1.48 -16.88
CA SER A 90 1.65 -0.58 -17.80
C SER A 90 1.42 0.88 -17.45
N PHE A 91 0.15 1.30 -17.24
CA PHE A 91 -0.16 2.68 -16.90
C PHE A 91 0.34 3.07 -15.51
N THR A 92 0.27 2.15 -14.54
CA THR A 92 0.83 2.40 -13.20
C THR A 92 2.35 2.59 -13.26
N ILE A 93 3.06 1.77 -14.02
CA ILE A 93 4.52 1.87 -14.19
C ILE A 93 4.88 3.20 -14.86
N ILE A 94 4.21 3.57 -15.94
CA ILE A 94 4.46 4.84 -16.64
C ILE A 94 4.21 6.02 -15.71
N ALA A 95 3.08 6.02 -14.98
CA ALA A 95 2.77 7.08 -14.02
C ALA A 95 3.83 7.17 -12.91
N SER A 96 4.26 6.03 -12.36
CA SER A 96 5.27 5.98 -11.31
C SER A 96 6.64 6.44 -11.78
N ILE A 97 7.09 6.00 -12.95
CA ILE A 97 8.38 6.43 -13.53
C ILE A 97 8.35 7.94 -13.79
N SER A 98 7.29 8.44 -14.44
CA SER A 98 7.16 9.87 -14.73
C SER A 98 7.15 10.73 -13.46
N ALA A 99 6.40 10.31 -12.45
CA ALA A 99 6.33 11.00 -11.16
C ALA A 99 7.66 10.95 -10.40
N SER A 100 8.38 9.82 -10.45
CA SER A 100 9.69 9.67 -9.83
C SER A 100 10.74 10.58 -10.49
N ILE A 101 10.79 10.61 -11.83
CA ILE A 101 11.68 11.51 -12.56
C ILE A 101 11.39 12.97 -12.19
N PHE A 102 10.10 13.34 -12.16
CA PHE A 102 9.70 14.70 -11.76
C PHE A 102 10.13 15.03 -10.33
N GLY A 103 9.92 14.10 -9.38
CA GLY A 103 10.36 14.25 -8.00
C GLY A 103 11.89 14.43 -7.87
N ILE A 104 12.66 13.67 -8.63
CA ILE A 104 14.13 13.79 -8.67
C ILE A 104 14.55 15.17 -9.18
N ILE A 105 13.92 15.63 -10.26
CA ILE A 105 14.21 16.98 -10.81
C ILE A 105 13.94 18.06 -9.77
N LEU A 106 12.81 17.99 -9.06
CA LEU A 106 12.49 18.95 -7.99
C LEU A 106 13.45 18.85 -6.82
N ALA A 107 13.88 17.65 -6.44
CA ALA A 107 14.87 17.45 -5.38
C ALA A 107 16.21 18.11 -5.73
N TYR A 108 16.68 17.94 -6.96
CA TYR A 108 17.88 18.62 -7.47
C TYR A 108 17.76 20.16 -7.45
N ASN A 109 16.55 20.68 -7.64
CA ASN A 109 16.27 22.13 -7.54
C ASN A 109 16.07 22.62 -6.09
N GLY A 110 16.35 21.79 -5.08
CA GLY A 110 16.33 22.18 -3.67
C GLY A 110 14.95 22.23 -3.02
N TRP A 111 13.92 21.60 -3.61
CA TRP A 111 12.56 21.58 -3.06
C TRP A 111 12.42 20.70 -1.81
N GLY A 112 13.46 19.93 -1.42
CA GLY A 112 13.46 19.11 -0.21
C GLY A 112 12.23 18.18 -0.13
N VAL A 113 11.53 18.20 0.99
CA VAL A 113 10.34 17.35 1.23
C VAL A 113 9.22 17.60 0.20
N TRP A 114 9.11 18.79 -0.35
CA TRP A 114 8.10 19.13 -1.34
C TRP A 114 8.25 18.36 -2.66
N SER A 115 9.46 17.92 -2.99
CA SER A 115 9.70 17.07 -4.15
C SER A 115 8.98 15.73 -4.03
N LEU A 116 8.94 15.14 -2.82
CA LEU A 116 8.23 13.89 -2.54
C LEU A 116 6.71 14.11 -2.63
N VAL A 117 6.19 15.17 -2.04
CA VAL A 117 4.75 15.50 -2.10
C VAL A 117 4.32 15.71 -3.55
N ALA A 118 5.09 16.47 -4.33
CA ALA A 118 4.78 16.72 -5.73
C ALA A 118 4.81 15.43 -6.56
N SER A 119 5.77 14.53 -6.33
CA SER A 119 5.84 13.25 -7.02
C SER A 119 4.65 12.34 -6.69
N VAL A 120 4.24 12.26 -5.42
CA VAL A 120 3.07 11.48 -5.01
C VAL A 120 1.79 12.01 -5.63
N LEU A 121 1.60 13.33 -5.65
CA LEU A 121 0.43 13.95 -6.26
C LEU A 121 0.41 13.76 -7.77
N LEU A 122 1.55 13.95 -8.45
CA LEU A 122 1.66 13.72 -9.88
C LEU A 122 1.35 12.27 -10.26
N ASN A 123 1.90 11.31 -9.50
CA ASN A 123 1.57 9.89 -9.68
C ASN A 123 0.06 9.65 -9.57
N SER A 124 -0.59 10.22 -8.58
CA SER A 124 -2.03 10.05 -8.37
C SER A 124 -2.86 10.69 -9.47
N VAL A 125 -2.47 11.87 -9.94
CA VAL A 125 -3.14 12.54 -11.08
C VAL A 125 -2.99 11.71 -12.35
N LEU A 126 -1.77 11.31 -12.69
CA LEU A 126 -1.49 10.51 -13.89
C LEU A 126 -2.22 9.16 -13.85
N SER A 127 -2.19 8.47 -12.71
CA SER A 127 -2.89 7.20 -12.52
C SER A 127 -4.40 7.38 -12.65
N THR A 128 -4.98 8.39 -12.00
CA THR A 128 -6.42 8.68 -12.07
C THR A 128 -6.86 8.97 -13.50
N ILE A 129 -6.15 9.83 -14.21
CA ILE A 129 -6.45 10.14 -15.62
C ILE A 129 -6.35 8.87 -16.47
N SER A 130 -5.30 8.09 -16.30
CA SER A 130 -5.08 6.84 -17.05
C SER A 130 -6.21 5.83 -16.83
N PHE A 131 -6.64 5.62 -15.60
CA PHE A 131 -7.70 4.65 -15.30
C PHE A 131 -9.07 5.13 -15.77
N LEU A 132 -9.36 6.42 -15.65
CA LEU A 132 -10.59 7.01 -16.22
C LEU A 132 -10.60 6.97 -17.75
N TYR A 133 -9.45 7.09 -18.40
CA TYR A 133 -9.31 6.93 -19.85
C TYR A 133 -9.56 5.48 -20.30
N LEU A 134 -9.01 4.51 -19.56
CA LEU A 134 -9.18 3.08 -19.87
C LEU A 134 -10.61 2.57 -19.65
N VAL A 135 -11.25 3.03 -18.60
CA VAL A 135 -12.61 2.67 -18.22
C VAL A 135 -13.35 3.93 -17.77
N PRO A 136 -13.95 4.66 -18.72
CA PRO A 136 -14.69 5.88 -18.40
C PRO A 136 -15.95 5.52 -17.61
N VAL A 137 -16.02 5.99 -16.37
CA VAL A 137 -17.23 5.88 -15.54
C VAL A 137 -17.91 7.23 -15.52
N ARG A 138 -19.14 7.26 -16.01
CA ARG A 138 -19.95 8.49 -16.02
C ARG A 138 -20.57 8.71 -14.65
N LEU A 139 -20.31 9.86 -14.06
CA LEU A 139 -20.91 10.25 -12.79
C LEU A 139 -22.38 10.63 -13.06
N SER A 140 -23.31 9.92 -12.43
CA SER A 140 -24.72 10.27 -12.42
C SER A 140 -25.03 10.99 -11.11
N PHE A 141 -25.85 12.04 -11.16
CA PHE A 141 -26.31 12.75 -9.96
C PHE A 141 -27.51 12.08 -9.29
N ASN A 142 -28.06 11.01 -9.88
CA ASN A 142 -29.15 10.27 -9.27
C ASN A 142 -28.63 9.41 -8.12
N LEU A 143 -29.23 9.51 -6.94
CA LEU A 143 -28.90 8.71 -5.78
C LEU A 143 -29.52 7.32 -5.88
N TYR A 144 -28.70 6.30 -5.98
CA TYR A 144 -29.10 4.91 -6.05
C TYR A 144 -28.99 4.26 -4.65
N ILE A 145 -29.90 4.65 -3.74
CA ILE A 145 -29.86 4.28 -2.30
C ILE A 145 -29.93 2.77 -2.10
N LYS A 146 -30.69 2.04 -2.94
CA LYS A 146 -30.81 0.59 -2.82
C LYS A 146 -29.47 -0.09 -3.14
N GLU A 147 -28.88 0.25 -4.27
CA GLU A 147 -27.59 -0.27 -4.72
C GLU A 147 -26.47 0.14 -3.76
N TRP A 148 -26.57 1.34 -3.19
CA TRP A 148 -25.63 1.84 -2.19
C TRP A 148 -25.66 0.99 -0.91
N LYS A 149 -26.85 0.67 -0.36
CA LYS A 149 -26.99 -0.21 0.81
C LYS A 149 -26.43 -1.61 0.56
N GLU A 150 -26.67 -2.17 -0.63
CA GLU A 150 -26.17 -3.48 -1.01
C GLU A 150 -24.64 -3.53 -1.06
N LEU A 151 -24.01 -2.48 -1.61
CA LEU A 151 -22.56 -2.38 -1.68
C LEU A 151 -21.94 -2.07 -0.31
N PHE A 152 -22.58 -1.25 0.51
CA PHE A 152 -22.08 -0.82 1.82
C PHE A 152 -22.04 -1.99 2.82
N SER A 153 -22.98 -2.91 2.75
CA SER A 153 -22.99 -4.10 3.63
C SER A 153 -21.70 -4.92 3.52
N PHE A 154 -21.20 -5.12 2.30
CA PHE A 154 -19.92 -5.81 2.08
C PHE A 154 -18.71 -4.86 2.25
N GLY A 155 -18.82 -3.67 1.70
CA GLY A 155 -17.74 -2.68 1.70
C GLY A 155 -17.33 -2.24 3.10
N SER A 156 -18.27 -2.16 4.06
CA SER A 156 -17.97 -1.79 5.45
C SER A 156 -17.06 -2.82 6.15
N GLY A 157 -17.28 -4.11 5.91
CA GLY A 157 -16.41 -5.18 6.41
C GLY A 157 -14.99 -5.06 5.87
N MET A 158 -14.85 -4.76 4.57
CA MET A 158 -13.54 -4.54 3.96
C MET A 158 -12.83 -3.29 4.47
N ILE A 159 -13.57 -2.21 4.74
CA ILE A 159 -13.01 -1.00 5.35
C ILE A 159 -12.49 -1.30 6.77
N LEU A 160 -13.27 -2.02 7.58
CA LEU A 160 -12.86 -2.41 8.92
C LEU A 160 -11.61 -3.30 8.89
N LEU A 161 -11.56 -4.28 8.00
CA LEU A 161 -10.37 -5.11 7.80
C LEU A 161 -9.13 -4.27 7.44
N GLN A 162 -9.28 -3.32 6.52
CA GLN A 162 -8.19 -2.43 6.13
C GLN A 162 -7.74 -1.50 7.26
N LEU A 163 -8.66 -1.02 8.09
CA LEU A 163 -8.33 -0.23 9.27
C LEU A 163 -7.52 -1.07 10.27
N THR A 164 -7.97 -2.29 10.55
CA THR A 164 -7.25 -3.21 11.44
C THR A 164 -5.84 -3.51 10.92
N ASN A 165 -5.71 -3.84 9.64
CA ASN A 165 -4.42 -4.06 9.00
C ASN A 165 -3.52 -2.83 9.03
N PHE A 166 -4.09 -1.63 8.82
CA PHE A 166 -3.33 -0.39 8.93
C PHE A 166 -2.74 -0.18 10.32
N PHE A 167 -3.55 -0.32 11.37
CA PHE A 167 -3.06 -0.17 12.74
C PHE A 167 -2.07 -1.28 13.13
N SER A 168 -2.30 -2.51 12.68
CA SER A 168 -1.36 -3.61 12.92
C SER A 168 0.00 -3.36 12.27
N ASN A 169 0.03 -2.87 11.03
CA ASN A 169 1.27 -2.66 10.30
C ASN A 169 1.95 -1.32 10.61
N ASN A 170 1.18 -0.28 10.96
CA ASN A 170 1.71 1.06 11.13
C ASN A 170 1.64 1.59 12.57
N GLY A 171 1.01 0.85 13.49
CA GLY A 171 0.85 1.28 14.87
C GLY A 171 2.19 1.54 15.58
N LEU A 172 3.20 0.71 15.30
CA LEU A 172 4.55 0.90 15.81
C LEU A 172 5.16 2.23 15.35
N TYR A 173 4.96 2.61 14.08
CA TYR A 173 5.47 3.88 13.55
C TYR A 173 4.81 5.10 14.20
N LEU A 174 3.52 5.00 14.56
CA LEU A 174 2.83 6.07 15.29
C LEU A 174 3.43 6.29 16.68
N ILE A 175 3.74 5.20 17.40
CA ILE A 175 4.38 5.27 18.72
C ILE A 175 5.81 5.77 18.61
N LEU A 176 6.62 5.18 17.74
CA LEU A 176 8.02 5.58 17.56
C LEU A 176 8.15 7.04 17.09
N GLY A 177 7.27 7.46 16.18
CA GLY A 177 7.27 8.83 15.65
C GLY A 177 6.91 9.90 16.68
N SER A 178 6.22 9.55 17.78
CA SER A 178 5.96 10.47 18.88
C SER A 178 7.11 10.60 19.88
N ILE A 179 8.03 9.62 19.91
CA ILE A 179 9.11 9.53 20.91
C ILE A 179 10.45 9.90 20.29
N PHE A 180 10.70 9.47 19.06
CA PHE A 180 12.00 9.63 18.39
C PHE A 180 12.02 10.76 17.38
N PRO A 181 13.18 11.41 17.16
CA PRO A 181 13.34 12.42 16.11
C PRO A 181 13.16 11.81 14.71
N PRO A 182 12.74 12.61 13.72
CA PRO A 182 12.47 12.13 12.35
C PRO A 182 13.65 11.42 11.69
N SER A 183 14.89 11.78 12.02
CA SER A 183 16.10 11.12 11.50
C SER A 183 16.17 9.66 11.91
N LEU A 184 15.98 9.37 13.21
CA LEU A 184 15.98 7.99 13.71
C LEU A 184 14.79 7.19 13.18
N LEU A 185 13.63 7.83 13.08
CA LEU A 185 12.46 7.18 12.48
C LEU A 185 12.70 6.82 11.01
N GLY A 186 13.40 7.70 10.27
CA GLY A 186 13.81 7.43 8.91
C GLY A 186 14.77 6.25 8.78
N VAL A 187 15.77 6.17 9.68
CA VAL A 187 16.69 5.01 9.74
C VAL A 187 15.92 3.72 10.02
N PHE A 188 15.01 3.74 11.00
CA PHE A 188 14.19 2.59 11.34
C PHE A 188 13.32 2.14 10.17
N GLU A 189 12.62 3.07 9.50
CA GLU A 189 11.73 2.80 8.36
C GLU A 189 12.51 2.18 7.19
N ARG A 190 13.68 2.73 6.85
CA ARG A 190 14.53 2.17 5.79
C ARG A 190 15.08 0.79 6.16
N SER A 191 15.48 0.61 7.40
CA SER A 191 15.93 -0.69 7.90
C SER A 191 14.82 -1.73 7.81
N TYR A 192 13.61 -1.37 8.23
CA TYR A 192 12.44 -2.25 8.14
C TYR A 192 12.07 -2.59 6.69
N THR A 193 12.11 -1.60 5.80
CA THR A 193 11.84 -1.79 4.37
C THR A 193 12.83 -2.79 3.77
N ILE A 194 14.14 -2.61 3.99
CA ILE A 194 15.19 -3.52 3.48
C ILE A 194 15.03 -4.93 4.06
N LYS A 195 14.73 -5.04 5.36
CA LYS A 195 14.48 -6.33 6.03
C LYS A 195 13.33 -7.10 5.39
N THR A 196 12.28 -6.42 4.97
CA THR A 196 11.08 -7.09 4.43
C THR A 196 11.21 -7.51 2.97
N LEU A 197 12.18 -6.96 2.21
CA LEU A 197 12.34 -7.28 0.78
C LEU A 197 12.48 -8.80 0.51
N PRO A 198 13.41 -9.55 1.14
CA PRO A 198 13.57 -10.97 0.84
C PRO A 198 12.32 -11.79 1.18
N SER A 199 11.71 -11.52 2.34
CA SER A 199 10.52 -12.25 2.81
C SER A 199 9.31 -12.00 1.93
N ASN A 200 9.05 -10.74 1.55
CA ASN A 200 7.89 -10.39 0.72
C ASN A 200 7.99 -11.02 -0.68
N TYR A 201 9.15 -10.91 -1.34
CA TYR A 201 9.31 -11.47 -2.69
C TYR A 201 9.19 -13.00 -2.71
N LEU A 202 9.78 -13.69 -1.73
CA LEU A 202 9.70 -15.16 -1.65
C LEU A 202 8.32 -15.62 -1.17
N GLY A 203 7.74 -14.95 -0.18
CA GLY A 203 6.40 -15.23 0.33
C GLY A 203 5.37 -15.13 -0.77
N ASP A 204 5.32 -14.03 -1.49
CA ASP A 204 4.38 -13.82 -2.60
C ASP A 204 4.45 -14.91 -3.68
N VAL A 205 5.66 -15.39 -4.01
CA VAL A 205 5.85 -16.46 -5.01
C VAL A 205 5.30 -17.79 -4.49
N ILE A 206 5.61 -18.11 -3.23
CA ILE A 206 5.21 -19.38 -2.63
C ILE A 206 3.70 -19.39 -2.39
N ASP A 207 3.13 -18.33 -1.88
CA ASP A 207 1.68 -18.21 -1.65
C ASP A 207 0.88 -18.41 -2.94
N ARG A 208 1.34 -17.86 -4.07
CA ARG A 208 0.68 -18.04 -5.37
C ARG A 208 0.62 -19.49 -5.84
N VAL A 209 1.59 -20.30 -5.42
CA VAL A 209 1.67 -21.71 -5.82
C VAL A 209 1.03 -22.61 -4.78
N MET A 210 1.29 -22.38 -3.50
CA MET A 210 0.86 -23.24 -2.40
C MET A 210 -0.60 -23.04 -2.02
N PHE A 211 -1.09 -21.79 -2.07
CA PHE A 211 -2.48 -21.52 -1.69
C PHE A 211 -3.53 -22.30 -2.51
N PRO A 212 -3.43 -22.37 -3.86
CA PRO A 212 -4.32 -23.23 -4.63
C PRO A 212 -4.21 -24.71 -4.27
N GLY A 213 -2.97 -25.21 -4.09
CA GLY A 213 -2.74 -26.60 -3.70
C GLY A 213 -3.31 -26.95 -2.32
N MET A 214 -3.16 -26.07 -1.34
CA MET A 214 -3.76 -26.22 -0.01
C MET A 214 -5.30 -26.17 -0.06
N SER A 215 -5.84 -25.34 -0.94
CA SER A 215 -7.31 -25.22 -1.12
C SER A 215 -7.94 -26.50 -1.69
N GLU A 216 -7.22 -27.24 -2.54
CA GLU A 216 -7.71 -28.51 -3.10
C GLU A 216 -7.80 -29.63 -2.05
N ILE A 217 -6.95 -29.59 -1.02
CA ILE A 217 -6.86 -30.62 0.03
C ILE A 217 -7.36 -30.12 1.39
N GLN A 218 -8.15 -29.05 1.41
CA GLN A 218 -8.60 -28.39 2.65
C GLN A 218 -9.34 -29.31 3.62
N ASP A 219 -9.96 -30.40 3.12
CA ASP A 219 -10.70 -31.38 3.93
C ASP A 219 -9.79 -32.52 4.43
N GLU A 220 -8.52 -32.58 4.00
CA GLU A 220 -7.54 -33.62 4.38
C GLU A 220 -6.51 -33.04 5.37
N ASN A 221 -6.87 -32.96 6.66
CA ASN A 221 -6.07 -32.26 7.68
C ASN A 221 -4.60 -32.71 7.77
N GLU A 222 -4.31 -34.01 7.70
CA GLU A 222 -2.93 -34.52 7.77
C GLU A 222 -2.09 -34.09 6.56
N ARG A 223 -2.70 -34.16 5.40
CA ARG A 223 -2.07 -33.79 4.13
C ARG A 223 -1.86 -32.28 4.01
N LEU A 224 -2.85 -31.52 4.46
CA LEU A 224 -2.77 -30.06 4.55
C LEU A 224 -1.65 -29.64 5.50
N PHE A 225 -1.54 -30.25 6.68
CA PHE A 225 -0.49 -29.98 7.64
C PHE A 225 0.91 -30.33 7.10
N SER A 226 1.04 -31.49 6.44
CA SER A 226 2.28 -31.90 5.79
C SER A 226 2.72 -30.92 4.70
N LEU A 227 1.79 -30.47 3.85
CA LEU A 227 2.07 -29.47 2.81
C LEU A 227 2.46 -28.12 3.40
N TYR A 228 1.80 -27.71 4.49
CA TYR A 228 2.15 -26.49 5.21
C TYR A 228 3.58 -26.55 5.79
N GLN A 229 3.93 -27.64 6.46
CA GLN A 229 5.30 -27.84 6.98
C GLN A 229 6.34 -27.87 5.88
N TYR A 230 6.02 -28.52 4.74
CA TYR A 230 6.90 -28.52 3.58
C TYR A 230 7.13 -27.12 3.03
N SER A 231 6.06 -26.33 2.92
CA SER A 231 6.14 -24.92 2.44
C SER A 231 7.02 -24.07 3.35
N LEU A 232 6.84 -24.18 4.68
CA LEU A 232 7.67 -23.48 5.66
C LEU A 232 9.15 -23.91 5.56
N GLY A 233 9.40 -25.21 5.43
CA GLY A 233 10.75 -25.76 5.25
C GLY A 233 11.42 -25.22 3.98
N LEU A 234 10.69 -25.15 2.89
CA LEU A 234 11.17 -24.62 1.60
C LEU A 234 11.48 -23.12 1.69
N VAL A 235 10.58 -22.31 2.27
CA VAL A 235 10.81 -20.88 2.51
C VAL A 235 12.09 -20.68 3.32
N ASN A 236 12.20 -21.36 4.46
CA ASN A 236 13.33 -21.20 5.36
C ASN A 236 14.66 -21.71 4.76
N SER A 237 14.61 -22.77 3.96
CA SER A 237 15.83 -23.28 3.30
C SER A 237 16.43 -22.28 2.30
N ILE A 238 15.60 -21.42 1.72
CA ILE A 238 16.04 -20.33 0.82
C ILE A 238 16.38 -19.07 1.62
N LEU A 239 15.54 -18.67 2.57
CA LEU A 239 15.73 -17.45 3.34
C LEU A 239 16.95 -17.49 4.26
N MET A 240 17.24 -18.64 4.88
CA MET A 240 18.39 -18.76 5.79
C MET A 240 19.73 -18.42 5.13
N PRO A 241 20.14 -19.03 4.00
CA PRO A 241 21.38 -18.67 3.33
C PRO A 241 21.39 -17.20 2.88
N ILE A 242 20.28 -16.71 2.33
CA ILE A 242 20.15 -15.31 1.91
C ILE A 242 20.35 -14.37 3.11
N THR A 243 19.71 -14.67 4.24
CA THR A 243 19.85 -13.89 5.48
C THR A 243 21.28 -13.82 5.96
N VAL A 244 21.99 -14.96 5.98
CA VAL A 244 23.39 -15.01 6.36
C VAL A 244 24.24 -14.11 5.45
N VAL A 245 24.07 -14.23 4.14
CA VAL A 245 24.79 -13.37 3.17
C VAL A 245 24.46 -11.89 3.41
N LEU A 246 23.19 -11.55 3.58
CA LEU A 246 22.76 -10.17 3.82
C LEU A 246 23.32 -9.58 5.12
N ILE A 247 23.47 -10.38 6.18
CA ILE A 247 24.08 -9.92 7.45
C ILE A 247 25.55 -9.56 7.22
N PHE A 248 26.31 -10.39 6.51
CA PHE A 248 27.73 -10.12 6.26
C PHE A 248 27.94 -8.94 5.30
N PHE A 249 27.12 -8.81 4.30
CA PHE A 249 27.20 -7.75 3.28
C PHE A 249 26.27 -6.58 3.52
N THR A 250 25.77 -6.39 4.75
CA THR A 250 24.82 -5.30 5.04
C THR A 250 25.39 -3.93 4.72
N HIS A 251 26.68 -3.72 4.98
CA HIS A 251 27.35 -2.45 4.71
C HIS A 251 27.32 -2.11 3.20
N GLU A 252 27.65 -3.08 2.37
CA GLU A 252 27.64 -2.94 0.91
C GLU A 252 26.21 -2.76 0.38
N VAL A 253 25.27 -3.49 0.94
CA VAL A 253 23.83 -3.35 0.61
C VAL A 253 23.35 -1.92 0.92
N VAL A 254 23.71 -1.37 2.08
CA VAL A 254 23.34 0.00 2.45
C VAL A 254 24.00 1.01 1.51
N LEU A 255 25.29 0.87 1.21
CA LEU A 255 26.00 1.75 0.29
C LEU A 255 25.37 1.77 -1.10
N ILE A 256 25.04 0.59 -1.64
CA ILE A 256 24.49 0.46 -3.00
C ILE A 256 23.05 0.98 -3.07
N LEU A 257 22.21 0.66 -2.08
CA LEU A 257 20.79 0.96 -2.13
C LEU A 257 20.44 2.35 -1.59
N LEU A 258 21.15 2.83 -0.55
CA LEU A 258 20.81 4.05 0.16
C LEU A 258 21.90 5.13 0.06
N GLY A 259 23.16 4.75 -0.14
CA GLY A 259 24.31 5.65 -0.17
C GLY A 259 24.91 5.96 1.20
N ASP A 260 26.03 6.71 1.20
CA ASP A 260 26.88 6.96 2.38
C ASP A 260 26.15 7.61 3.56
N ASN A 261 25.16 8.45 3.28
CA ASN A 261 24.40 9.15 4.33
C ASN A 261 23.54 8.23 5.20
N TRP A 262 23.45 6.93 4.88
CA TRP A 262 22.63 5.96 5.57
C TRP A 262 23.44 4.89 6.32
N LEU A 263 24.73 5.09 6.53
CA LEU A 263 25.59 4.12 7.22
C LEU A 263 25.14 3.82 8.65
N GLU A 264 24.47 4.76 9.31
CA GLU A 264 23.86 4.54 10.62
C GLU A 264 22.79 3.43 10.61
N ALA A 265 22.21 3.11 9.44
CA ALA A 265 21.22 2.06 9.29
C ALA A 265 21.83 0.64 9.25
N VAL A 266 23.13 0.48 9.10
CA VAL A 266 23.81 -0.83 8.97
C VAL A 266 23.50 -1.74 10.16
N ILE A 267 23.76 -1.27 11.38
CA ILE A 267 23.52 -2.06 12.60
C ILE A 267 22.04 -2.40 12.79
N PRO A 268 21.10 -1.46 12.71
CA PRO A 268 19.68 -1.77 12.76
C PRO A 268 19.24 -2.82 11.72
N ILE A 269 19.73 -2.73 10.48
CA ILE A 269 19.41 -3.69 9.41
C ILE A 269 19.96 -5.08 9.76
N GLN A 270 21.22 -5.18 10.22
CA GLN A 270 21.80 -6.45 10.62
C GLN A 270 20.99 -7.15 11.71
N ILE A 271 20.57 -6.39 12.74
CA ILE A 271 19.73 -6.92 13.81
C ILE A 271 18.39 -7.38 13.27
N MET A 272 17.78 -6.60 12.37
CA MET A 272 16.49 -6.95 11.77
C MET A 272 16.58 -8.17 10.84
N PHE A 273 17.71 -8.39 10.18
CA PHE A 273 17.92 -9.58 9.35
C PHE A 273 17.90 -10.85 10.18
N LEU A 274 18.42 -10.85 11.42
CA LEU A 274 18.36 -12.01 12.32
C LEU A 274 16.92 -12.48 12.59
N VAL A 275 15.94 -11.61 12.47
CA VAL A 275 14.53 -11.93 12.72
C VAL A 275 13.84 -12.56 11.49
N ILE A 276 14.40 -12.44 10.27
CA ILE A 276 13.77 -12.92 9.05
C ILE A 276 13.33 -14.39 9.10
N PRO A 277 14.19 -15.35 9.49
CA PRO A 277 13.80 -16.75 9.49
C PRO A 277 12.64 -17.07 10.46
N PHE A 278 12.49 -16.27 11.52
CA PHE A 278 11.43 -16.43 12.51
C PHE A 278 10.14 -15.70 12.13
N SER A 279 10.22 -14.70 11.26
CA SER A 279 9.06 -13.90 10.84
C SER A 279 8.39 -14.42 9.58
N SER A 280 8.98 -15.39 8.90
CA SER A 280 8.44 -16.06 7.70
C SER A 280 7.61 -17.30 8.04
N SER A 281 7.48 -17.60 9.32
CA SER A 281 6.65 -18.69 9.87
C SER A 281 5.29 -18.15 10.26
#